data_fd3a994769f88aa65b5a84e4c6062cdf
#
_entry.id   fd3a994769f88aa65b5a84e4c6062cdf
#
_cell.length_a   1.000
_cell.length_b   1.000
_cell.length_c   1.000
_cell.angle_alpha   90.00
_cell.angle_beta   90.00
_cell.angle_gamma   90.00
#
_symmetry.space_group_name_H-M   'P 1'
#
loop_
_entity.id
_entity.type
_entity.pdbx_description
1 polymer ?
#
loop_
_entity_poly.entity_id
_entity_poly.type
_entity_poly.pdbx_seq_one_letter_code
_entity_poly.pdbx_strand_id
1 'polypeptide(L)'
;MSDSSTEDKFMSWLREESAKRELHPLLERSFVPVQGASAQPSNGPVLRIMQWNILAQALSMGDDNFVCCPEKALNWENRKLHLVEEILCCRPHILCLEEVDNFSFFQESLMNFGYMGIFYPKPNSPCMNVENNTGPDGCAVLYSTKHLILSESNSIVLQDESGLDTNQVSVICKFQLKGDNSKETVPEFCVAVTHLKAKIGFDKLRFQQGKHLLKYLDKYSTIPLFICGDFNAEPTEAVYDLFQKSKFGLVSVYTHLSNEGKEPPYTTWKIRGEFGENKESCKTIDYIWHTKKGINVKSVLAFPSGEAIGENRLPSMTYPSDHLSLACDFELV
;
A
#
# COMPACT_ATOMS: atom_id res chain seq x y z
N MET A 1 -15.25 20.50 -15.18
CA MET A 1 -14.15 21.45 -15.48
C MET A 1 -13.57 22.19 -14.25
N SER A 2 -14.08 21.96 -13.02
CA SER A 2 -13.59 22.65 -11.80
C SER A 2 -12.51 21.89 -11.02
N ASP A 3 -12.17 20.65 -11.41
CA ASP A 3 -11.37 19.76 -10.57
C ASP A 3 -9.85 19.97 -10.64
N SER A 4 -9.25 20.18 -11.82
CA SER A 4 -7.80 20.35 -11.93
C SER A 4 -7.29 21.59 -11.17
N SER A 5 -8.02 22.69 -11.24
CA SER A 5 -7.61 23.93 -10.57
C SER A 5 -7.65 23.84 -9.03
N THR A 6 -8.51 23.00 -8.46
CA THR A 6 -8.61 22.81 -7.00
C THR A 6 -7.50 21.90 -6.51
N GLU A 7 -7.22 20.83 -7.24
CA GLU A 7 -6.12 19.90 -6.94
C GLU A 7 -4.77 20.59 -7.06
N ASP A 8 -4.54 21.36 -8.13
CA ASP A 8 -3.28 22.10 -8.32
C ASP A 8 -3.05 23.14 -7.22
N LYS A 9 -4.10 23.83 -6.76
CA LYS A 9 -4.02 24.77 -5.64
C LYS A 9 -3.70 24.07 -4.33
N PHE A 10 -4.30 22.90 -4.08
CA PHE A 10 -4.03 22.13 -2.87
C PHE A 10 -2.62 21.54 -2.87
N MET A 11 -2.15 21.04 -4.01
CA MET A 11 -0.75 20.60 -4.17
C MET A 11 0.25 21.74 -3.96
N SER A 12 -0.04 22.93 -4.48
CA SER A 12 0.78 24.13 -4.23
C SER A 12 0.82 24.48 -2.74
N TRP A 13 -0.35 24.47 -2.08
CA TRP A 13 -0.44 24.68 -0.64
C TRP A 13 0.35 23.64 0.18
N LEU A 14 0.25 22.33 -0.17
CA LEU A 14 1.03 21.28 0.51
C LEU A 14 2.53 21.56 0.43
N ARG A 15 3.04 21.93 -0.74
CA ARG A 15 4.45 22.23 -0.96
C ARG A 15 4.90 23.50 -0.24
N GLU A 16 4.08 24.54 -0.26
CA GLU A 16 4.34 25.76 0.49
C GLU A 16 4.37 25.52 2.00
N GLU A 17 3.43 24.71 2.51
CA GLU A 17 3.37 24.38 3.93
C GLU A 17 4.55 23.48 4.35
N SER A 18 4.95 22.53 3.51
CA SER A 18 6.15 21.71 3.71
C SER A 18 7.41 22.58 3.74
N ALA A 19 7.54 23.55 2.83
CA ALA A 19 8.65 24.49 2.80
C ALA A 19 8.71 25.40 4.03
N LYS A 20 7.56 25.92 4.51
CA LYS A 20 7.48 26.70 5.76
C LYS A 20 7.95 25.89 6.97
N ARG A 21 7.72 24.60 6.94
CA ARG A 21 8.20 23.65 7.97
C ARG A 21 9.61 23.15 7.69
N GLU A 22 10.30 23.71 6.70
CA GLU A 22 11.66 23.32 6.30
C GLU A 22 11.80 21.83 6.00
N LEU A 23 10.74 21.20 5.48
CA LEU A 23 10.82 19.86 4.91
C LEU A 23 11.48 19.95 3.52
N HIS A 24 12.22 18.92 3.18
CA HIS A 24 12.79 18.83 1.83
C HIS A 24 11.67 18.43 0.84
N PRO A 25 11.83 18.72 -0.45
CA PRO A 25 10.90 18.22 -1.47
C PRO A 25 10.73 16.69 -1.39
N LEU A 26 9.52 16.23 -1.65
CA LEU A 26 9.23 14.81 -1.68
C LEU A 26 10.12 14.10 -2.71
N LEU A 27 10.58 12.90 -2.38
CA LEU A 27 11.42 12.06 -3.24
C LEU A 27 10.70 11.78 -4.57
N GLU A 28 11.25 12.27 -5.67
CA GLU A 28 10.65 12.12 -6.99
C GLU A 28 10.77 10.69 -7.51
N ARG A 29 9.65 10.17 -8.00
CA ARG A 29 9.56 8.83 -8.58
C ARG A 29 8.72 8.88 -9.87
N SER A 30 8.99 8.01 -10.81
CA SER A 30 8.31 7.96 -12.10
C SER A 30 7.77 6.56 -12.40
N PHE A 31 6.70 6.51 -13.19
CA PHE A 31 6.19 5.25 -13.72
C PHE A 31 7.05 4.79 -14.90
N VAL A 32 7.40 3.50 -14.87
CA VAL A 32 8.13 2.85 -15.95
C VAL A 32 7.27 1.76 -16.60
N PRO A 33 7.25 1.64 -17.93
CA PRO A 33 6.51 0.58 -18.60
C PRO A 33 7.04 -0.80 -18.20
N VAL A 34 6.15 -1.77 -18.04
CA VAL A 34 6.57 -3.16 -17.86
C VAL A 34 6.92 -3.82 -19.18
N GLN A 35 7.82 -4.79 -19.13
CA GLN A 35 8.23 -5.52 -20.33
C GLN A 35 7.08 -6.34 -20.90
N GLY A 36 6.90 -6.30 -22.23
CA GLY A 36 5.81 -7.01 -22.91
C GLY A 36 4.44 -6.35 -22.75
N ALA A 37 4.36 -5.16 -22.10
CA ALA A 37 3.15 -4.37 -22.16
C ALA A 37 2.80 -4.12 -23.64
N SER A 38 1.64 -4.62 -24.07
CA SER A 38 1.19 -4.45 -25.45
C SER A 38 1.15 -2.96 -25.81
N ALA A 39 1.90 -2.57 -26.84
CA ALA A 39 1.84 -1.24 -27.42
C ALA A 39 0.50 -0.97 -28.15
N GLN A 40 -0.38 -1.97 -28.23
CA GLN A 40 -1.70 -1.82 -28.83
C GLN A 40 -2.57 -0.92 -27.93
N PRO A 41 -3.31 0.02 -28.54
CA PRO A 41 -4.28 0.79 -27.79
C PRO A 41 -5.26 -0.15 -27.10
N SER A 42 -5.39 -0.01 -25.80
CA SER A 42 -6.40 -0.78 -25.06
C SER A 42 -7.79 -0.26 -25.34
N ASN A 43 -8.78 -1.15 -25.35
CA ASN A 43 -10.19 -0.78 -25.48
C ASN A 43 -10.84 -0.43 -24.14
N GLY A 44 -10.09 -0.46 -23.04
CA GLY A 44 -10.58 -0.20 -21.68
C GLY A 44 -9.85 0.95 -21.00
N PRO A 45 -10.42 1.48 -19.91
CA PRO A 45 -9.76 2.51 -19.12
C PRO A 45 -8.55 1.90 -18.39
N VAL A 46 -7.44 2.67 -18.39
CA VAL A 46 -6.29 2.38 -17.54
C VAL A 46 -6.62 2.87 -16.13
N LEU A 47 -6.50 1.96 -15.16
CA LEU A 47 -6.67 2.24 -13.74
C LEU A 47 -5.31 2.18 -13.05
N ARG A 48 -5.22 2.82 -11.88
CA ARG A 48 -4.04 2.78 -11.02
C ARG A 48 -4.40 2.27 -9.64
N ILE A 49 -3.64 1.29 -9.15
CA ILE A 49 -3.68 0.83 -7.77
C ILE A 49 -2.36 1.20 -7.07
N MET A 50 -2.47 1.63 -5.82
CA MET A 50 -1.34 1.95 -4.95
C MET A 50 -1.49 1.17 -3.64
N GLN A 51 -0.39 0.61 -3.15
CA GLN A 51 -0.27 -0.01 -1.83
C GLN A 51 0.80 0.73 -1.04
N TRP A 52 0.54 0.97 0.26
CA TRP A 52 1.53 1.60 1.11
C TRP A 52 1.31 1.35 2.61
N ASN A 53 2.32 0.82 3.29
CA ASN A 53 2.42 0.92 4.73
C ASN A 53 2.89 2.34 5.06
N ILE A 54 2.02 3.14 5.68
CA ILE A 54 2.24 4.58 5.90
C ILE A 54 2.99 4.90 7.18
N LEU A 55 3.34 3.91 7.97
CA LEU A 55 3.93 4.00 9.31
C LEU A 55 2.99 4.73 10.29
N ALA A 56 2.28 4.01 11.12
CA ALA A 56 1.45 4.57 12.17
C ALA A 56 2.26 5.51 13.08
N GLN A 57 1.71 6.68 13.42
CA GLN A 57 2.43 7.66 14.21
C GLN A 57 2.89 7.08 15.55
N ALA A 58 2.03 6.32 16.21
CA ALA A 58 2.36 5.67 17.47
C ALA A 58 3.50 4.64 17.34
N LEU A 59 3.71 4.03 16.17
CA LEU A 59 4.78 3.08 15.90
C LEU A 59 6.08 3.74 15.42
N SER A 60 6.06 5.03 15.08
CA SER A 60 7.24 5.80 14.70
C SER A 60 8.04 6.31 15.90
N MET A 61 7.40 6.35 17.08
CA MET A 61 7.95 6.89 18.31
C MET A 61 8.66 5.79 19.11
N GLY A 62 9.67 6.16 19.88
CA GLY A 62 10.43 5.27 20.75
C GLY A 62 11.94 5.39 20.56
N ASP A 63 12.70 5.20 21.63
CA ASP A 63 14.14 5.47 21.68
C ASP A 63 14.97 4.61 20.72
N ASP A 64 14.52 3.39 20.44
CA ASP A 64 15.17 2.46 19.48
C ASP A 64 14.60 2.52 18.06
N ASN A 65 13.64 3.43 17.79
CA ASN A 65 13.07 3.58 16.46
C ASN A 65 13.83 4.66 15.67
N PHE A 66 14.10 4.38 14.40
CA PHE A 66 14.60 5.34 13.42
C PHE A 66 15.71 6.29 13.93
N VAL A 67 16.69 5.76 14.62
CA VAL A 67 17.78 6.49 15.30
C VAL A 67 18.59 7.44 14.42
N CYS A 68 18.59 7.22 13.11
CA CYS A 68 19.23 8.10 12.12
C CYS A 68 18.26 9.11 11.48
N CYS A 69 16.95 8.99 11.76
CA CYS A 69 15.95 9.90 11.21
C CYS A 69 15.82 11.15 12.09
N PRO A 70 15.83 12.36 11.52
CA PRO A 70 15.56 13.57 12.29
C PRO A 70 14.16 13.50 12.93
N GLU A 71 14.04 13.86 14.20
CA GLU A 71 12.76 13.88 14.95
C GLU A 71 11.69 14.67 14.20
N LYS A 72 12.09 15.78 13.56
CA LYS A 72 11.23 16.62 12.72
C LYS A 72 10.57 15.81 11.60
N ALA A 73 11.27 14.86 10.98
CA ALA A 73 10.74 14.01 9.91
C ALA A 73 9.79 12.94 10.44
N LEU A 74 9.88 12.57 11.71
CA LEU A 74 8.98 11.60 12.36
C LEU A 74 7.67 12.24 12.87
N ASN A 75 7.66 13.56 13.05
CA ASN A 75 6.50 14.27 13.58
C ASN A 75 5.30 14.17 12.63
N TRP A 76 4.12 13.78 13.17
CA TRP A 76 2.89 13.60 12.39
C TRP A 76 2.50 14.85 11.60
N GLU A 77 2.61 16.03 12.21
CA GLU A 77 2.25 17.28 11.56
C GLU A 77 3.07 17.57 10.29
N ASN A 78 4.27 17.00 10.21
CA ASN A 78 5.16 17.09 9.06
C ASN A 78 4.93 15.91 8.09
N ARG A 79 4.93 14.68 8.60
CA ARG A 79 4.76 13.47 7.78
C ARG A 79 3.46 13.47 6.99
N LYS A 80 2.36 13.91 7.61
CA LYS A 80 1.05 13.95 6.96
C LYS A 80 1.01 14.75 5.66
N LEU A 81 1.84 15.79 5.53
CA LEU A 81 1.93 16.60 4.30
C LEU A 81 2.51 15.77 3.16
N HIS A 82 3.64 15.12 3.39
CA HIS A 82 4.27 14.24 2.40
C HIS A 82 3.45 12.97 2.11
N LEU A 83 2.73 12.42 3.10
CA LEU A 83 1.83 11.28 2.87
C LEU A 83 0.73 11.65 1.86
N VAL A 84 0.09 12.79 2.04
CA VAL A 84 -0.94 13.26 1.11
C VAL A 84 -0.35 13.68 -0.23
N GLU A 85 0.82 14.32 -0.24
CA GLU A 85 1.52 14.71 -1.47
C GLU A 85 1.86 13.48 -2.33
N GLU A 86 2.45 12.42 -1.75
CA GLU A 86 2.76 11.16 -2.47
C GLU A 86 1.50 10.53 -3.07
N ILE A 87 0.41 10.45 -2.31
CA ILE A 87 -0.87 9.93 -2.80
C ILE A 87 -1.40 10.75 -3.97
N LEU A 88 -1.39 12.08 -3.86
CA LEU A 88 -1.90 12.96 -4.90
C LEU A 88 -0.96 13.06 -6.12
N CYS A 89 0.35 12.92 -5.95
CA CYS A 89 1.29 12.79 -7.07
C CYS A 89 1.06 11.48 -7.84
N CYS A 90 0.80 10.39 -7.11
CA CYS A 90 0.50 9.09 -7.70
C CYS A 90 -0.91 9.04 -8.34
N ARG A 91 -1.89 9.74 -7.78
CA ARG A 91 -3.31 9.76 -8.23
C ARG A 91 -3.91 8.36 -8.43
N PRO A 92 -3.88 7.47 -7.43
CA PRO A 92 -4.40 6.12 -7.59
C PRO A 92 -5.93 6.14 -7.71
N HIS A 93 -6.48 5.21 -8.50
CA HIS A 93 -7.93 4.96 -8.50
C HIS A 93 -8.34 4.11 -7.28
N ILE A 94 -7.38 3.32 -6.78
CA ILE A 94 -7.52 2.48 -5.59
C ILE A 94 -6.26 2.64 -4.75
N LEU A 95 -6.43 2.97 -3.48
CA LEU A 95 -5.37 3.16 -2.51
C LEU A 95 -5.55 2.15 -1.37
N CYS A 96 -4.60 1.25 -1.21
CA CYS A 96 -4.51 0.24 -0.16
C CYS A 96 -3.48 0.69 0.86
N LEU A 97 -3.88 0.89 2.11
CA LEU A 97 -3.01 1.41 3.17
C LEU A 97 -2.94 0.45 4.35
N GLU A 98 -1.76 0.32 4.92
CA GLU A 98 -1.50 -0.38 6.18
C GLU A 98 -0.93 0.58 7.23
N GLU A 99 -1.02 0.18 8.49
CA GLU A 99 -0.65 1.01 9.65
C GLU A 99 -1.37 2.36 9.71
N VAL A 100 -2.63 2.37 9.32
CA VAL A 100 -3.47 3.57 9.37
C VAL A 100 -4.01 3.72 10.79
N ASP A 101 -3.47 4.66 11.56
CA ASP A 101 -3.91 5.00 12.92
C ASP A 101 -4.72 6.31 13.00
N ASN A 102 -4.82 7.04 11.88
CA ASN A 102 -5.63 8.25 11.75
C ASN A 102 -6.42 8.24 10.43
N PHE A 103 -7.36 7.30 10.30
CA PHE A 103 -8.14 7.16 9.06
C PHE A 103 -8.98 8.39 8.72
N SER A 104 -9.54 9.08 9.72
CA SER A 104 -10.36 10.29 9.50
C SER A 104 -9.59 11.37 8.75
N PHE A 105 -8.31 11.56 9.07
CA PHE A 105 -7.45 12.51 8.37
C PHE A 105 -7.37 12.21 6.87
N PHE A 106 -7.13 10.94 6.49
CA PHE A 106 -7.06 10.56 5.07
C PHE A 106 -8.41 10.70 4.37
N GLN A 107 -9.48 10.30 5.04
CA GLN A 107 -10.84 10.43 4.50
C GLN A 107 -11.17 11.90 4.23
N GLU A 108 -10.92 12.78 5.18
CA GLU A 108 -11.20 14.21 5.07
C GLU A 108 -10.31 14.90 4.03
N SER A 109 -9.00 14.57 4.00
CA SER A 109 -8.05 15.15 3.07
C SER A 109 -8.33 14.77 1.62
N LEU A 110 -8.81 13.53 1.38
CA LEU A 110 -8.99 13.00 0.03
C LEU A 110 -10.44 13.07 -0.48
N MET A 111 -11.40 13.33 0.40
CA MET A 111 -12.83 13.41 0.06
C MET A 111 -13.09 14.46 -1.05
N ASN A 112 -12.46 15.61 -0.96
CA ASN A 112 -12.62 16.69 -1.95
C ASN A 112 -12.06 16.34 -3.33
N PHE A 113 -11.22 15.31 -3.42
CA PHE A 113 -10.69 14.75 -4.67
C PHE A 113 -11.52 13.55 -5.17
N GLY A 114 -12.65 13.27 -4.51
CA GLY A 114 -13.59 12.24 -4.91
C GLY A 114 -13.24 10.84 -4.39
N TYR A 115 -12.48 10.74 -3.30
CA TYR A 115 -12.22 9.46 -2.65
C TYR A 115 -13.23 9.17 -1.54
N MET A 116 -13.58 7.90 -1.42
CA MET A 116 -14.26 7.32 -0.27
C MET A 116 -13.44 6.14 0.24
N GLY A 117 -13.53 5.85 1.54
CA GLY A 117 -12.71 4.85 2.16
C GLY A 117 -13.46 3.87 3.07
N ILE A 118 -12.88 2.68 3.23
CA ILE A 118 -13.26 1.66 4.20
C ILE A 118 -12.02 1.39 5.05
N PHE A 119 -12.20 1.37 6.37
CA PHE A 119 -11.15 1.11 7.34
C PHE A 119 -11.56 -0.01 8.29
N TYR A 120 -10.61 -0.87 8.65
CA TYR A 120 -10.80 -1.88 9.65
C TYR A 120 -9.60 -1.94 10.60
N PRO A 121 -9.80 -1.60 11.90
CA PRO A 121 -8.73 -1.57 12.87
C PRO A 121 -8.31 -2.97 13.32
N LYS A 122 -7.07 -3.11 13.75
CA LYS A 122 -6.58 -4.30 14.46
C LYS A 122 -7.34 -4.46 15.79
N PRO A 123 -7.75 -5.68 16.17
CA PRO A 123 -8.48 -5.91 17.45
C PRO A 123 -7.70 -5.47 18.69
N ASN A 124 -6.38 -5.65 18.68
CA ASN A 124 -5.47 -5.30 19.78
C ASN A 124 -4.29 -4.50 19.24
N SER A 125 -4.57 -3.30 18.72
CA SER A 125 -3.54 -2.44 18.15
C SER A 125 -2.51 -2.01 19.20
N PRO A 126 -1.19 -2.19 18.95
CA PRO A 126 -0.15 -1.69 19.83
C PRO A 126 -0.14 -0.15 19.93
N CYS A 127 -0.70 0.55 18.96
CA CYS A 127 -0.83 2.00 18.97
C CYS A 127 -1.60 2.50 20.20
N MET A 128 -2.58 1.72 20.67
CA MET A 128 -3.40 2.08 21.84
C MET A 128 -2.62 2.09 23.16
N ASN A 129 -1.42 1.53 23.20
CA ASN A 129 -0.54 1.55 24.37
C ASN A 129 0.36 2.80 24.43
N VAL A 130 0.35 3.62 23.41
CA VAL A 130 1.16 4.84 23.31
C VAL A 130 0.33 6.03 23.79
N GLU A 131 0.91 6.86 24.65
CA GLU A 131 0.27 8.08 25.12
C GLU A 131 0.00 9.04 23.95
N ASN A 132 -1.15 9.71 23.96
CA ASN A 132 -1.59 10.64 22.91
C ASN A 132 -1.70 10.00 21.51
N ASN A 133 -2.00 8.69 21.43
CA ASN A 133 -2.25 8.01 20.16
C ASN A 133 -3.51 8.57 19.46
N THR A 134 -3.58 8.38 18.14
CA THR A 134 -4.71 8.82 17.31
C THR A 134 -5.76 7.73 17.10
N GLY A 135 -5.55 6.56 17.67
CA GLY A 135 -6.44 5.40 17.57
C GLY A 135 -5.71 4.11 17.22
N PRO A 136 -6.45 3.01 17.06
CA PRO A 136 -5.87 1.74 16.65
C PRO A 136 -5.43 1.79 15.18
N ASP A 137 -4.25 1.24 14.89
CA ASP A 137 -3.84 1.03 13.51
C ASP A 137 -4.62 -0.11 12.85
N GLY A 138 -4.73 -0.04 11.54
CA GLY A 138 -5.43 -1.04 10.74
C GLY A 138 -5.12 -0.95 9.25
N CYS A 139 -5.96 -1.63 8.46
CA CYS A 139 -5.92 -1.58 7.01
C CYS A 139 -7.06 -0.73 6.46
N ALA A 140 -6.79 0.01 5.38
CA ALA A 140 -7.78 0.81 4.70
C ALA A 140 -7.72 0.65 3.18
N VAL A 141 -8.89 0.74 2.54
CA VAL A 141 -9.02 0.91 1.09
C VAL A 141 -9.74 2.22 0.84
N LEU A 142 -9.09 3.15 0.13
CA LEU A 142 -9.74 4.34 -0.40
C LEU A 142 -9.83 4.21 -1.94
N TYR A 143 -10.92 4.67 -2.52
CA TYR A 143 -11.17 4.51 -3.95
C TYR A 143 -11.81 5.75 -4.57
N SER A 144 -11.50 6.00 -5.84
CA SER A 144 -12.06 7.11 -6.61
C SER A 144 -13.50 6.82 -7.00
N THR A 145 -14.43 7.55 -6.41
CA THR A 145 -15.86 7.48 -6.73
C THR A 145 -16.19 8.02 -8.12
N LYS A 146 -15.25 8.68 -8.77
CA LYS A 146 -15.40 9.13 -10.18
C LYS A 146 -15.32 7.97 -11.16
N HIS A 147 -14.51 6.94 -10.85
CA HIS A 147 -14.19 5.83 -11.75
C HIS A 147 -14.81 4.50 -11.31
N LEU A 148 -15.09 4.34 -10.02
CA LEU A 148 -15.45 3.06 -9.41
C LEU A 148 -16.76 3.16 -8.64
N ILE A 149 -17.49 2.03 -8.64
CA ILE A 149 -18.63 1.77 -7.76
C ILE A 149 -18.21 0.62 -6.83
N LEU A 150 -18.30 0.84 -5.53
CA LEU A 150 -18.14 -0.23 -4.55
C LEU A 150 -19.41 -1.06 -4.52
N SER A 151 -19.34 -2.32 -4.94
CA SER A 151 -20.48 -3.23 -4.96
C SER A 151 -20.58 -4.11 -3.71
N GLU A 152 -19.43 -4.40 -3.08
CA GLU A 152 -19.37 -5.19 -1.85
C GLU A 152 -18.12 -4.81 -1.06
N SER A 153 -18.22 -4.75 0.28
CA SER A 153 -17.08 -4.63 1.18
C SER A 153 -17.20 -5.60 2.34
N ASN A 154 -16.08 -6.20 2.72
CA ASN A 154 -15.96 -7.09 3.87
C ASN A 154 -14.67 -6.77 4.61
N SER A 155 -14.66 -7.06 5.91
CA SER A 155 -13.47 -6.98 6.74
C SER A 155 -13.38 -8.25 7.58
N ILE A 156 -12.18 -8.80 7.69
CA ILE A 156 -11.95 -10.03 8.45
C ILE A 156 -10.74 -9.89 9.36
N VAL A 157 -10.78 -10.58 10.48
CA VAL A 157 -9.59 -10.88 11.28
C VAL A 157 -8.98 -12.17 10.75
N LEU A 158 -7.67 -12.14 10.52
CA LEU A 158 -6.94 -13.32 10.03
C LEU A 158 -6.73 -14.33 11.16
N GLN A 159 -6.84 -15.61 10.83
CA GLN A 159 -6.79 -16.70 11.80
C GLN A 159 -5.47 -17.46 11.73
N ASP A 160 -5.13 -18.06 12.84
CA ASP A 160 -4.04 -19.01 12.98
C ASP A 160 -4.44 -20.43 12.52
N GLU A 161 -3.54 -21.39 12.74
CA GLU A 161 -3.73 -22.81 12.40
C GLU A 161 -4.91 -23.45 13.13
N SER A 162 -5.21 -23.04 14.35
CA SER A 162 -6.31 -23.57 15.16
C SER A 162 -7.68 -22.92 14.84
N GLY A 163 -7.68 -21.91 13.97
CA GLY A 163 -8.88 -21.13 13.63
C GLY A 163 -9.17 -20.01 14.62
N LEU A 164 -8.22 -19.67 15.49
CA LEU A 164 -8.36 -18.54 16.40
C LEU A 164 -7.97 -17.24 15.70
N ASP A 165 -8.73 -16.21 15.98
CA ASP A 165 -8.48 -14.86 15.49
C ASP A 165 -7.14 -14.34 16.00
N THR A 166 -6.35 -13.79 15.08
CA THR A 166 -5.08 -13.14 15.39
C THR A 166 -5.27 -11.64 15.55
N ASN A 167 -4.18 -10.86 15.51
CA ASN A 167 -4.27 -9.40 15.55
C ASN A 167 -4.11 -8.75 14.15
N GLN A 168 -4.11 -9.55 13.10
CA GLN A 168 -3.98 -9.06 11.74
C GLN A 168 -5.31 -9.09 11.02
N VAL A 169 -5.51 -8.09 10.16
CA VAL A 169 -6.80 -7.85 9.52
C VAL A 169 -6.65 -7.73 8.01
N SER A 170 -7.77 -7.90 7.30
CA SER A 170 -7.86 -7.59 5.88
C SER A 170 -9.17 -6.88 5.57
N VAL A 171 -9.10 -5.88 4.69
CA VAL A 171 -10.26 -5.23 4.07
C VAL A 171 -10.35 -5.72 2.63
N ILE A 172 -11.53 -6.19 2.24
CA ILE A 172 -11.82 -6.77 0.92
C ILE A 172 -12.94 -5.97 0.27
N CYS A 173 -12.69 -5.45 -0.93
CA CYS A 173 -13.63 -4.61 -1.67
C CYS A 173 -13.84 -5.19 -3.07
N LYS A 174 -15.10 -5.34 -3.48
CA LYS A 174 -15.47 -5.65 -4.86
C LYS A 174 -15.91 -4.38 -5.56
N PHE A 175 -15.32 -4.10 -6.70
CA PHE A 175 -15.57 -2.91 -7.49
C PHE A 175 -16.15 -3.24 -8.85
N GLN A 176 -16.95 -2.30 -9.35
CA GLN A 176 -17.38 -2.20 -10.74
C GLN A 176 -16.80 -0.92 -11.34
N LEU A 177 -16.40 -0.98 -12.61
CA LEU A 177 -16.05 0.23 -13.35
C LEU A 177 -17.28 1.08 -13.58
N LYS A 178 -17.15 2.40 -13.39
CA LYS A 178 -18.13 3.34 -13.94
C LYS A 178 -17.93 3.42 -15.45
N GLY A 179 -18.81 2.82 -16.20
CA GLY A 179 -18.77 2.79 -17.65
C GLY A 179 -19.91 3.53 -18.28
N ASP A 180 -19.82 3.73 -19.59
CA ASP A 180 -20.92 4.15 -20.44
C ASP A 180 -22.02 3.06 -20.37
N ASN A 181 -23.25 3.45 -20.07
CA ASN A 181 -24.43 2.56 -19.90
C ASN A 181 -24.78 1.74 -21.15
N SER A 182 -23.92 1.75 -22.17
CA SER A 182 -24.12 1.06 -23.46
C SER A 182 -23.57 -0.38 -23.50
N LYS A 183 -22.79 -0.83 -22.48
CA LYS A 183 -22.23 -2.20 -22.43
C LYS A 183 -23.11 -3.11 -21.59
N GLU A 184 -23.46 -4.27 -22.12
CA GLU A 184 -24.28 -5.30 -21.44
C GLU A 184 -23.65 -5.87 -20.16
N THR A 185 -22.30 -5.77 -19.99
CA THR A 185 -21.59 -6.23 -18.79
C THR A 185 -20.59 -5.17 -18.33
N VAL A 186 -20.68 -4.78 -17.06
CA VAL A 186 -19.71 -3.91 -16.41
C VAL A 186 -18.60 -4.76 -15.81
N PRO A 187 -17.32 -4.52 -16.16
CA PRO A 187 -16.22 -5.27 -15.57
C PRO A 187 -16.16 -5.12 -14.05
N GLU A 188 -16.06 -6.26 -13.37
CA GLU A 188 -15.91 -6.33 -11.92
C GLU A 188 -14.54 -6.88 -11.55
N PHE A 189 -14.02 -6.47 -10.40
CA PHE A 189 -12.79 -7.00 -9.83
C PHE A 189 -12.80 -6.86 -8.32
N CYS A 190 -11.94 -7.63 -7.65
CA CYS A 190 -11.81 -7.60 -6.20
C CYS A 190 -10.43 -7.08 -5.80
N VAL A 191 -10.37 -6.33 -4.70
CA VAL A 191 -9.14 -5.85 -4.08
C VAL A 191 -9.16 -6.22 -2.61
N ALA A 192 -8.10 -6.84 -2.12
CA ALA A 192 -7.88 -7.10 -0.71
C ALA A 192 -6.61 -6.38 -0.24
N VAL A 193 -6.66 -5.74 0.93
CA VAL A 193 -5.49 -5.20 1.60
C VAL A 193 -5.29 -5.92 2.92
N THR A 194 -4.04 -6.23 3.27
CA THR A 194 -3.69 -6.90 4.52
C THR A 194 -2.33 -6.48 5.05
N HIS A 195 -2.13 -6.65 6.36
CA HIS A 195 -0.84 -6.47 7.00
C HIS A 195 -0.58 -7.72 7.86
N LEU A 196 0.31 -8.62 7.42
CA LEU A 196 0.61 -9.86 8.10
C LEU A 196 1.50 -9.65 9.34
N LYS A 197 1.62 -10.67 10.17
CA LYS A 197 2.34 -10.58 11.45
C LYS A 197 3.81 -10.18 11.27
N ALA A 198 4.16 -9.04 11.86
CA ALA A 198 5.54 -8.55 11.93
C ALA A 198 6.42 -9.43 12.85
N LYS A 199 7.74 -9.19 12.78
CA LYS A 199 8.83 -9.76 13.58
C LYS A 199 9.32 -11.13 13.10
N ILE A 200 10.59 -11.37 13.38
CA ILE A 200 11.28 -12.65 13.14
C ILE A 200 10.65 -13.76 13.98
N GLY A 201 10.61 -14.97 13.44
CA GLY A 201 10.07 -16.16 14.14
C GLY A 201 8.56 -16.36 14.00
N PHE A 202 7.86 -15.48 13.27
CA PHE A 202 6.41 -15.61 13.00
C PHE A 202 6.09 -16.08 11.57
N ASP A 203 7.06 -16.66 10.86
CA ASP A 203 6.90 -17.19 9.50
C ASP A 203 5.74 -18.19 9.36
N LYS A 204 5.60 -19.10 10.33
CA LYS A 204 4.47 -20.05 10.37
C LYS A 204 3.13 -19.35 10.53
N LEU A 205 3.07 -18.31 11.39
CA LEU A 205 1.84 -17.57 11.60
C LEU A 205 1.47 -16.77 10.34
N ARG A 206 2.43 -16.11 9.68
CA ARG A 206 2.20 -15.43 8.40
C ARG A 206 1.66 -16.38 7.34
N PHE A 207 2.22 -17.60 7.27
CA PHE A 207 1.72 -18.64 6.36
C PHE A 207 0.25 -18.99 6.63
N GLN A 208 -0.15 -19.18 7.89
CA GLN A 208 -1.54 -19.50 8.25
C GLN A 208 -2.48 -18.32 7.98
N GLN A 209 -2.06 -17.11 8.28
CA GLN A 209 -2.81 -15.90 7.97
C GLN A 209 -3.02 -15.74 6.46
N GLY A 210 -1.97 -15.94 5.64
CA GLY A 210 -2.06 -15.94 4.18
C GLY A 210 -3.00 -17.03 3.66
N LYS A 211 -2.92 -18.23 4.22
CA LYS A 211 -3.81 -19.35 3.88
C LYS A 211 -5.28 -19.04 4.21
N HIS A 212 -5.55 -18.43 5.36
CA HIS A 212 -6.88 -18.00 5.75
C HIS A 212 -7.41 -16.93 4.79
N LEU A 213 -6.62 -15.92 4.45
CA LEU A 213 -6.99 -14.89 3.47
C LEU A 213 -7.34 -15.49 2.10
N LEU A 214 -6.46 -16.35 1.55
CA LEU A 214 -6.72 -17.01 0.26
C LEU A 214 -7.99 -17.88 0.30
N LYS A 215 -8.25 -18.59 1.40
CA LYS A 215 -9.49 -19.35 1.59
C LYS A 215 -10.72 -18.44 1.58
N TYR A 216 -10.65 -17.30 2.24
CA TYR A 216 -11.77 -16.33 2.25
C TYR A 216 -12.03 -15.76 0.86
N LEU A 217 -10.97 -15.51 0.09
CA LEU A 217 -11.05 -14.95 -1.26
C LEU A 217 -11.58 -15.93 -2.32
N ASP A 218 -11.75 -17.21 -1.99
CA ASP A 218 -12.28 -18.24 -2.91
C ASP A 218 -13.60 -17.84 -3.55
N LYS A 219 -14.45 -17.12 -2.83
CA LYS A 219 -15.74 -16.64 -3.35
C LYS A 219 -15.61 -15.64 -4.50
N TYR A 220 -14.42 -15.03 -4.67
CA TYR A 220 -14.11 -14.10 -5.75
C TYR A 220 -13.23 -14.72 -6.85
N SER A 221 -13.03 -16.04 -6.84
CA SER A 221 -12.13 -16.74 -7.77
C SER A 221 -12.51 -16.65 -9.26
N THR A 222 -13.70 -16.17 -9.57
CA THR A 222 -14.21 -16.03 -10.95
C THR A 222 -13.97 -14.64 -11.54
N ILE A 223 -13.52 -13.68 -10.76
CA ILE A 223 -13.26 -12.29 -11.19
C ILE A 223 -11.77 -11.94 -10.98
N PRO A 224 -11.24 -10.93 -11.71
CA PRO A 224 -9.89 -10.41 -11.48
C PRO A 224 -9.69 -9.99 -10.03
N LEU A 225 -8.52 -10.28 -9.47
CA LEU A 225 -8.23 -10.07 -8.06
C LEU A 225 -6.88 -9.41 -7.88
N PHE A 226 -6.84 -8.39 -7.02
CA PHE A 226 -5.61 -7.85 -6.42
C PHE A 226 -5.54 -8.19 -4.94
N ILE A 227 -4.33 -8.51 -4.45
CA ILE A 227 -4.04 -8.63 -3.02
C ILE A 227 -2.82 -7.77 -2.73
N CYS A 228 -3.03 -6.73 -1.93
CA CYS A 228 -2.03 -5.73 -1.61
C CYS A 228 -1.65 -5.83 -0.13
N GLY A 229 -0.43 -5.45 0.21
CA GLY A 229 -0.10 -5.27 1.62
C GLY A 229 1.36 -5.47 1.99
N ASP A 230 1.63 -5.17 3.26
CA ASP A 230 2.84 -5.53 3.96
C ASP A 230 2.71 -6.97 4.49
N PHE A 231 3.39 -7.89 3.83
CA PHE A 231 3.38 -9.30 4.21
C PHE A 231 4.37 -9.61 5.34
N ASN A 232 5.24 -8.65 5.70
CA ASN A 232 6.34 -8.86 6.65
C ASN A 232 7.19 -10.11 6.33
N ALA A 233 7.19 -10.53 5.08
CA ALA A 233 7.79 -11.75 4.56
C ALA A 233 8.58 -11.48 3.30
N GLU A 234 9.84 -11.90 3.25
CA GLU A 234 10.66 -11.82 2.05
C GLU A 234 10.27 -12.93 1.04
N PRO A 235 10.66 -12.83 -0.26
CA PRO A 235 10.29 -13.81 -1.29
C PRO A 235 10.78 -15.25 -1.01
N THR A 236 11.64 -15.43 -0.04
CA THR A 236 12.16 -16.73 0.42
C THR A 236 11.25 -17.41 1.46
N GLU A 237 10.25 -16.71 1.99
CA GLU A 237 9.35 -17.28 2.99
C GLU A 237 8.21 -18.09 2.37
N ALA A 238 7.74 -19.09 3.12
CA ALA A 238 6.69 -20.00 2.68
C ALA A 238 5.36 -19.32 2.30
N VAL A 239 5.04 -18.17 2.92
CA VAL A 239 3.84 -17.41 2.58
C VAL A 239 3.92 -16.81 1.18
N TYR A 240 5.09 -16.38 0.72
CA TYR A 240 5.28 -15.90 -0.66
C TYR A 240 5.00 -17.03 -1.67
N ASP A 241 5.59 -18.21 -1.44
CA ASP A 241 5.37 -19.42 -2.22
C ASP A 241 3.88 -19.82 -2.25
N LEU A 242 3.19 -19.70 -1.11
CA LEU A 242 1.77 -19.99 -0.99
C LEU A 242 0.93 -19.12 -1.94
N PHE A 243 1.23 -17.81 -2.03
CA PHE A 243 0.52 -16.91 -2.93
C PHE A 243 0.85 -17.21 -4.38
N GLN A 244 2.14 -17.33 -4.71
CA GLN A 244 2.60 -17.61 -6.07
C GLN A 244 2.03 -18.91 -6.63
N LYS A 245 1.94 -19.97 -5.80
CA LYS A 245 1.45 -21.30 -6.18
C LYS A 245 -0.08 -21.47 -5.96
N SER A 246 -0.76 -20.40 -5.57
CA SER A 246 -2.20 -20.46 -5.33
C SER A 246 -2.99 -20.75 -6.61
N LYS A 247 -4.17 -21.34 -6.44
CA LYS A 247 -5.08 -21.63 -7.57
C LYS A 247 -5.59 -20.38 -8.32
N PHE A 248 -5.39 -19.19 -7.75
CA PHE A 248 -5.75 -17.92 -8.39
C PHE A 248 -4.80 -17.52 -9.52
N GLY A 249 -3.64 -18.18 -9.66
CA GLY A 249 -2.62 -17.82 -10.63
C GLY A 249 -2.06 -16.42 -10.40
N LEU A 250 -1.72 -16.12 -9.13
CA LEU A 250 -1.19 -14.84 -8.70
C LEU A 250 0.24 -14.60 -9.20
N VAL A 251 0.50 -13.35 -9.55
CA VAL A 251 1.84 -12.83 -9.88
C VAL A 251 2.04 -11.51 -9.13
N SER A 252 3.22 -11.29 -8.58
CA SER A 252 3.57 -9.99 -8.03
C SER A 252 3.87 -8.99 -9.14
N VAL A 253 3.28 -7.81 -9.04
CA VAL A 253 3.37 -6.74 -10.04
C VAL A 253 4.83 -6.36 -10.33
N TYR A 254 5.66 -6.29 -9.31
CA TYR A 254 7.02 -5.79 -9.46
C TYR A 254 8.00 -6.79 -10.10
N THR A 255 7.62 -8.06 -10.16
CA THR A 255 8.39 -9.06 -10.93
C THR A 255 8.43 -8.75 -12.45
N HIS A 256 7.49 -7.94 -12.93
CA HIS A 256 7.47 -7.47 -14.32
C HIS A 256 8.62 -6.49 -14.67
N LEU A 257 9.31 -5.91 -13.67
CA LEU A 257 10.50 -5.08 -13.90
C LEU A 257 11.77 -5.90 -14.20
N SER A 258 11.78 -7.16 -13.83
CA SER A 258 12.94 -8.04 -13.99
C SER A 258 12.77 -9.01 -15.15
N ASN A 259 13.77 -9.11 -16.03
CA ASN A 259 13.81 -10.16 -17.08
C ASN A 259 13.76 -11.58 -16.49
N GLU A 260 14.19 -11.74 -15.25
CA GLU A 260 14.23 -13.03 -14.55
C GLU A 260 13.01 -13.25 -13.66
N GLY A 261 12.03 -12.30 -13.65
CA GLY A 261 10.86 -12.38 -12.79
C GLY A 261 11.18 -12.27 -11.29
N LYS A 262 12.26 -11.60 -10.94
CA LYS A 262 12.66 -11.36 -9.54
C LYS A 262 11.97 -10.13 -8.97
N GLU A 263 11.69 -10.18 -7.69
CA GLU A 263 11.25 -9.02 -6.92
C GLU A 263 12.34 -7.95 -6.83
N PRO A 264 11.97 -6.68 -6.55
CA PRO A 264 12.93 -5.60 -6.32
C PRO A 264 13.80 -5.91 -5.09
N PRO A 265 14.96 -5.27 -4.96
CA PRO A 265 15.87 -5.53 -3.85
C PRO A 265 15.33 -5.05 -2.50
N TYR A 266 14.40 -4.11 -2.50
CA TYR A 266 13.77 -3.59 -1.28
C TYR A 266 12.42 -2.91 -1.58
N THR A 267 11.53 -2.98 -0.60
CA THR A 267 10.33 -2.16 -0.46
C THR A 267 10.36 -1.34 0.83
N THR A 268 11.20 -1.76 1.79
CA THR A 268 11.53 -1.03 3.01
C THR A 268 13.04 -0.98 3.21
N TRP A 269 13.54 0.19 3.63
CA TRP A 269 14.96 0.36 3.95
C TRP A 269 15.12 1.36 5.09
N LYS A 270 15.51 0.88 6.26
CA LYS A 270 15.50 1.65 7.51
C LYS A 270 16.68 1.32 8.40
N ILE A 271 17.00 2.22 9.32
CA ILE A 271 17.97 2.02 10.40
C ILE A 271 17.24 2.18 11.73
N ARG A 272 17.25 1.14 12.56
CA ARG A 272 16.70 1.16 13.91
C ARG A 272 17.79 0.89 14.93
N GLY A 273 17.60 1.41 16.17
CA GLY A 273 18.43 1.02 17.31
C GLY A 273 18.06 -0.39 17.78
N GLU A 274 19.05 -1.18 18.15
CA GLU A 274 18.87 -2.48 18.80
C GLU A 274 20.03 -2.71 19.77
N PHE A 275 19.74 -2.75 21.08
CA PHE A 275 20.73 -2.97 22.15
C PHE A 275 21.93 -2.01 22.10
N GLY A 276 21.71 -0.74 21.72
CA GLY A 276 22.75 0.28 21.61
C GLY A 276 23.53 0.29 20.31
N GLU A 277 23.19 -0.56 19.35
CA GLU A 277 23.76 -0.59 18.01
C GLU A 277 22.72 -0.15 16.95
N ASN A 278 23.22 0.43 15.87
CA ASN A 278 22.37 0.78 14.72
C ASN A 278 22.23 -0.44 13.81
N LYS A 279 21.01 -0.91 13.62
CA LYS A 279 20.70 -2.05 12.75
C LYS A 279 20.00 -1.59 11.47
N GLU A 280 20.70 -1.73 10.36
CA GLU A 280 20.18 -1.47 9.04
C GLU A 280 19.35 -2.67 8.56
N SER A 281 18.16 -2.39 8.00
CA SER A 281 17.25 -3.40 7.42
C SER A 281 16.82 -2.94 6.03
N CYS A 282 17.15 -3.77 5.02
CA CYS A 282 16.83 -3.55 3.61
C CYS A 282 16.13 -4.81 3.10
N LYS A 283 14.81 -4.76 2.85
CA LYS A 283 13.98 -5.94 2.60
C LYS A 283 12.88 -5.67 1.60
N THR A 284 12.47 -6.71 0.88
CA THR A 284 11.25 -6.74 0.07
C THR A 284 10.20 -7.53 0.83
N ILE A 285 9.19 -6.83 1.34
CA ILE A 285 8.13 -7.40 2.18
C ILE A 285 6.73 -6.87 1.84
N ASP A 286 6.64 -5.90 0.94
CA ASP A 286 5.39 -5.32 0.45
C ASP A 286 5.13 -5.80 -0.97
N TYR A 287 3.88 -6.11 -1.28
CA TYR A 287 3.50 -6.68 -2.57
C TYR A 287 2.16 -6.13 -3.07
N ILE A 288 2.04 -6.06 -4.39
CA ILE A 288 0.78 -6.00 -5.14
C ILE A 288 0.70 -7.29 -5.95
N TRP A 289 -0.05 -8.27 -5.47
CA TRP A 289 -0.37 -9.49 -6.21
C TRP A 289 -1.56 -9.26 -7.11
N HIS A 290 -1.54 -9.83 -8.31
CA HIS A 290 -2.69 -9.83 -9.20
C HIS A 290 -2.90 -11.18 -9.86
N THR A 291 -4.14 -11.49 -10.25
CA THR A 291 -4.43 -12.66 -11.11
C THR A 291 -3.89 -12.41 -12.51
N LYS A 292 -3.21 -13.40 -13.10
CA LYS A 292 -2.75 -13.32 -14.51
C LYS A 292 -3.92 -13.15 -15.48
N LYS A 293 -5.03 -13.82 -15.17
CA LYS A 293 -6.25 -13.74 -16.00
C LYS A 293 -7.04 -12.50 -15.61
N GLY A 294 -7.40 -11.70 -16.60
CA GLY A 294 -8.28 -10.56 -16.45
C GLY A 294 -7.59 -9.25 -16.04
N ILE A 295 -6.26 -9.24 -15.81
CA ILE A 295 -5.48 -8.05 -15.47
C ILE A 295 -4.24 -7.98 -16.36
N ASN A 296 -4.07 -6.82 -17.00
CA ASN A 296 -2.89 -6.50 -17.79
C ASN A 296 -2.17 -5.30 -17.17
N VAL A 297 -0.99 -5.52 -16.57
CA VAL A 297 -0.16 -4.47 -15.97
C VAL A 297 0.54 -3.70 -17.10
N LYS A 298 0.51 -2.38 -17.05
CA LYS A 298 1.08 -1.48 -18.07
C LYS A 298 2.36 -0.81 -17.63
N SER A 299 2.37 -0.29 -16.42
CA SER A 299 3.52 0.41 -15.84
C SER A 299 3.52 0.26 -14.33
N VAL A 300 4.67 0.47 -13.73
CA VAL A 300 4.85 0.46 -12.28
C VAL A 300 5.63 1.67 -11.82
N LEU A 301 5.39 2.12 -10.60
CA LEU A 301 6.15 3.20 -9.96
C LEU A 301 7.55 2.69 -9.61
N ALA A 302 8.58 3.27 -10.24
CA ALA A 302 9.97 2.84 -10.06
C ALA A 302 10.46 3.07 -8.62
N PHE A 303 11.37 2.22 -8.16
CA PHE A 303 12.05 2.43 -6.88
C PHE A 303 13.16 3.49 -7.02
N PRO A 304 13.36 4.34 -5.98
CA PRO A 304 14.50 5.24 -5.94
C PRO A 304 15.80 4.44 -5.75
N SER A 305 16.93 4.99 -6.16
CA SER A 305 18.22 4.39 -5.82
C SER A 305 18.55 4.58 -4.34
N GLY A 306 19.45 3.75 -3.80
CA GLY A 306 19.92 3.91 -2.42
C GLY A 306 20.61 5.26 -2.17
N GLU A 307 21.21 5.87 -3.20
CA GLU A 307 21.77 7.22 -3.15
C GLU A 307 20.68 8.28 -2.99
N ALA A 308 19.57 8.15 -3.73
CA ALA A 308 18.43 9.05 -3.63
C ALA A 308 17.70 8.94 -2.28
N ILE A 309 17.62 7.73 -1.70
CA ILE A 309 17.10 7.51 -0.34
C ILE A 309 18.00 8.18 0.70
N GLY A 310 19.32 8.19 0.49
CA GLY A 310 20.30 8.78 1.39
C GLY A 310 20.81 7.83 2.48
N GLU A 311 21.85 8.27 3.20
CA GLU A 311 22.58 7.45 4.19
C GLU A 311 21.74 7.11 5.43
N ASN A 312 20.84 7.97 5.83
CA ASN A 312 20.00 7.80 7.01
C ASN A 312 18.77 6.88 6.77
N ARG A 313 18.56 6.45 5.53
CA ARG A 313 17.47 5.62 5.08
C ARG A 313 16.08 6.26 5.33
N LEU A 314 15.07 5.44 5.48
CA LEU A 314 13.68 5.85 5.63
C LEU A 314 13.18 5.62 7.07
N PRO A 315 12.25 6.45 7.61
CA PRO A 315 11.75 7.70 7.04
C PRO A 315 12.83 8.79 6.99
N SER A 316 12.58 9.86 6.23
CA SER A 316 13.54 10.95 6.07
C SER A 316 12.83 12.31 5.89
N MET A 317 13.60 13.38 5.76
CA MET A 317 13.06 14.70 5.43
C MET A 317 12.43 14.79 4.02
N THR A 318 12.68 13.77 3.17
CA THR A 318 12.15 13.67 1.80
C THR A 318 11.12 12.58 1.63
N TYR A 319 10.90 11.70 2.63
CA TYR A 319 9.96 10.58 2.51
C TYR A 319 9.37 10.18 3.87
N PRO A 320 8.04 10.09 4.01
CA PRO A 320 7.36 10.09 5.31
C PRO A 320 7.18 8.71 5.95
N SER A 321 7.46 7.61 5.27
CA SER A 321 7.33 6.24 5.77
C SER A 321 8.63 5.46 5.65
N ASP A 322 8.82 4.44 6.46
CA ASP A 322 9.91 3.48 6.36
C ASP A 322 9.67 2.40 5.28
N HIS A 323 8.52 2.42 4.63
CA HIS A 323 8.16 1.65 3.46
C HIS A 323 7.95 2.56 2.25
N LEU A 324 8.44 2.14 1.10
CA LEU A 324 8.17 2.81 -0.18
C LEU A 324 6.77 2.44 -0.69
N SER A 325 6.04 3.41 -1.22
CA SER A 325 4.77 3.16 -1.86
C SER A 325 4.97 2.30 -3.11
N LEU A 326 4.10 1.32 -3.33
CA LEU A 326 4.03 0.53 -4.55
C LEU A 326 2.83 0.98 -5.37
N ALA A 327 2.99 1.11 -6.69
CA ALA A 327 1.85 1.42 -7.54
C ALA A 327 2.02 0.83 -8.94
N CYS A 328 0.90 0.50 -9.57
CA CYS A 328 0.90 0.09 -10.97
C CYS A 328 -0.32 0.61 -11.73
N ASP A 329 -0.11 0.85 -13.01
CA ASP A 329 -1.17 1.04 -14.00
C ASP A 329 -1.59 -0.29 -14.58
N PHE A 330 -2.88 -0.53 -14.70
CA PHE A 330 -3.44 -1.78 -15.22
C PHE A 330 -4.72 -1.57 -16.02
N GLU A 331 -5.05 -2.58 -16.80
CA GLU A 331 -6.32 -2.70 -17.50
C GLU A 331 -7.01 -4.00 -17.12
N LEU A 332 -8.34 -3.98 -17.10
CA LEU A 332 -9.15 -5.20 -17.04
C LEU A 332 -9.37 -5.73 -18.47
N VAL A 333 -9.07 -7.01 -18.70
CA VAL A 333 -9.11 -7.66 -20.02
C VAL A 333 -10.01 -8.89 -20.01
#